data_4f8000d16ad89a903efdc29022175114
#
_entry.id   4f8000d16ad89a903efdc29022175114
#
_cell.length_a   1.000
_cell.length_b   1.000
_cell.length_c   1.000
_cell.angle_alpha   90.00
_cell.angle_beta   90.00
_cell.angle_gamma   90.00
#
_symmetry.space_group_name_H-M   'P 1'
#
loop_
_entity.id
_entity.type
_entity.pdbx_description
1 polymer ?
#
loop_
_entity_poly.entity_id
_entity_poly.type
_entity_poly.pdbx_seq_one_letter_code
_entity_poly.pdbx_strand_id
1 'polypeptide(L)'
;MFQLGKSEKAFEEAKRYMPGGVNSPVRSYRSVGSNPPFISSASGSRIYDIDNNEYIDYVLSWGPMILGHANPEVIASLQEAIPRGTSYGAPTLLETELAKKVQAFMPSMEVIRLVNSGTEATMSALRVARGYTGRDRIVKFVGCYHGHSDALLVKAGSGLATFGVPDSPGVPQGVAENTITLPYNDSDAVRKLFDEIGDTIAAIIVEPVAGNMGCVPPEPGFLETLREVTKAHGALLIFDEVMCGFRASSGGAQKRYNIKPDLTCLGKIVGGGMPLAVFGGAREIMNQIAPAGPIYQAGTLSGNPIAVTSGLATLSILQRDPTIFKQVEDATIALCEGFERLAAQYNVPVVVQRVGSMFTIFFTDKPVKNFDDAASCNEEQFKMFFYHNLSHGIYYAPSPYESNFVSICHKSSEIERTLAVADEAFKKISDTLL
;
A
#
# COMPACT_ATOMS: atom_id res chain seq x y z
N MET A 1 -32.45 7.78 2.27
CA MET A 1 -31.97 7.73 3.68
C MET A 1 -30.94 6.62 3.73
N PHE A 2 -29.74 6.92 4.19
CA PHE A 2 -28.64 5.94 4.33
C PHE A 2 -29.06 4.80 5.28
N GLN A 3 -28.92 3.56 4.84
CA GLN A 3 -29.29 2.36 5.59
C GLN A 3 -28.30 1.24 5.28
N LEU A 4 -27.97 0.41 6.29
CA LEU A 4 -27.10 -0.76 6.16
C LEU A 4 -27.80 -2.05 6.63
N GLY A 5 -29.13 -2.11 6.65
CA GLY A 5 -29.84 -3.21 7.26
C GLY A 5 -29.64 -4.58 6.60
N LYS A 6 -29.40 -4.64 5.29
CA LYS A 6 -29.00 -5.89 4.62
C LYS A 6 -27.54 -6.21 4.87
N SER A 7 -26.66 -5.22 4.82
CA SER A 7 -25.22 -5.35 5.09
C SER A 7 -24.97 -5.85 6.52
N GLU A 8 -25.71 -5.34 7.51
CA GLU A 8 -25.63 -5.83 8.90
C GLU A 8 -25.97 -7.30 9.02
N LYS A 9 -27.08 -7.74 8.39
CA LYS A 9 -27.48 -9.16 8.38
C LYS A 9 -26.45 -10.03 7.67
N ALA A 10 -25.93 -9.58 6.54
CA ALA A 10 -24.88 -10.29 5.80
C ALA A 10 -23.59 -10.39 6.62
N PHE A 11 -23.23 -9.36 7.38
CA PHE A 11 -22.05 -9.38 8.24
C PHE A 11 -22.20 -10.35 9.41
N GLU A 12 -23.38 -10.38 10.06
CA GLU A 12 -23.66 -11.38 11.11
C GLU A 12 -23.63 -12.83 10.58
N GLU A 13 -24.11 -13.05 9.36
CA GLU A 13 -24.00 -14.34 8.70
C GLU A 13 -22.53 -14.66 8.38
N ALA A 14 -21.77 -13.74 7.80
CA ALA A 14 -20.36 -13.93 7.44
C ALA A 14 -19.48 -14.34 8.63
N LYS A 15 -19.76 -13.81 9.83
CA LYS A 15 -19.05 -14.17 11.07
C LYS A 15 -19.16 -15.66 11.43
N ARG A 16 -20.16 -16.37 10.90
CA ARG A 16 -20.32 -17.81 11.13
C ARG A 16 -19.37 -18.66 10.29
N TYR A 17 -18.86 -18.11 9.18
CA TYR A 17 -18.06 -18.83 8.19
C TYR A 17 -16.64 -18.30 8.05
N MET A 18 -16.38 -17.06 8.46
CA MET A 18 -15.07 -16.42 8.34
C MET A 18 -14.69 -15.71 9.65
N PRO A 19 -13.43 -15.78 10.09
CA PRO A 19 -12.98 -15.10 11.30
C PRO A 19 -13.31 -13.60 11.24
N GLY A 20 -14.16 -13.13 12.17
CA GLY A 20 -14.63 -11.75 12.21
C GLY A 20 -15.47 -11.30 11.00
N GLY A 21 -15.95 -12.25 10.17
CA GLY A 21 -16.79 -12.00 9.00
C GLY A 21 -16.06 -11.45 7.77
N VAL A 22 -14.71 -11.45 7.76
CA VAL A 22 -13.89 -10.81 6.72
C VAL A 22 -12.64 -11.62 6.39
N ASN A 23 -12.06 -11.39 5.21
CA ASN A 23 -10.80 -11.98 4.76
C ASN A 23 -9.58 -11.04 4.95
N SER A 24 -9.79 -9.87 5.57
CA SER A 24 -8.72 -8.96 6.00
C SER A 24 -9.23 -8.10 7.16
N PRO A 25 -8.47 -7.96 8.27
CA PRO A 25 -8.97 -7.39 9.54
C PRO A 25 -9.58 -6.00 9.43
N VAL A 26 -8.97 -5.11 8.66
CA VAL A 26 -9.42 -3.71 8.51
C VAL A 26 -10.84 -3.62 7.91
N ARG A 27 -11.26 -4.61 7.11
CA ARG A 27 -12.59 -4.66 6.49
C ARG A 27 -13.73 -4.88 7.48
N SER A 28 -13.41 -5.26 8.75
CA SER A 28 -14.42 -5.48 9.79
C SER A 28 -14.98 -4.19 10.40
N TYR A 29 -14.43 -3.01 10.07
CA TYR A 29 -14.82 -1.70 10.61
C TYR A 29 -14.66 -1.58 12.13
N ARG A 30 -13.89 -2.50 12.74
CA ARG A 30 -13.68 -2.51 14.20
C ARG A 30 -13.08 -1.21 14.72
N SER A 31 -12.13 -0.62 13.98
CA SER A 31 -11.45 0.62 14.37
C SER A 31 -12.39 1.81 14.48
N VAL A 32 -13.47 1.81 13.71
CA VAL A 32 -14.50 2.85 13.74
C VAL A 32 -15.73 2.45 14.53
N GLY A 33 -15.84 1.21 15.01
CA GLY A 33 -16.95 0.75 15.87
C GLY A 33 -18.29 0.60 15.13
N SER A 34 -18.27 0.21 13.85
CA SER A 34 -19.45 0.10 12.98
C SER A 34 -19.46 -1.21 12.20
N ASN A 35 -20.53 -1.46 11.47
CA ASN A 35 -20.63 -2.56 10.53
C ASN A 35 -20.25 -2.11 9.13
N PRO A 36 -19.53 -2.96 8.35
CA PRO A 36 -19.13 -2.61 6.99
C PRO A 36 -20.32 -2.68 6.01
N PRO A 37 -20.42 -1.81 5.01
CA PRO A 37 -21.27 -2.03 3.86
C PRO A 37 -20.80 -3.25 3.06
N PHE A 38 -21.74 -4.07 2.58
CA PHE A 38 -21.44 -5.21 1.71
C PHE A 38 -21.61 -4.80 0.26
N ILE A 39 -20.49 -4.74 -0.47
CA ILE A 39 -20.44 -4.20 -1.82
C ILE A 39 -20.95 -5.24 -2.84
N SER A 40 -21.83 -4.81 -3.73
CA SER A 40 -22.42 -5.62 -4.79
C SER A 40 -21.77 -5.37 -6.16
N SER A 41 -21.32 -4.14 -6.42
CA SER A 41 -20.71 -3.75 -7.69
C SER A 41 -19.87 -2.48 -7.56
N ALA A 42 -19.08 -2.19 -8.60
CA ALA A 42 -18.24 -1.00 -8.65
C ALA A 42 -18.04 -0.57 -10.10
N SER A 43 -17.95 0.75 -10.36
CA SER A 43 -17.68 1.32 -11.67
C SER A 43 -17.06 2.71 -11.56
N GLY A 44 -16.00 2.97 -12.29
CA GLY A 44 -15.30 4.26 -12.27
C GLY A 44 -14.80 4.62 -10.88
N SER A 45 -15.23 5.75 -10.34
CA SER A 45 -14.91 6.22 -9.00
C SER A 45 -15.87 5.72 -7.91
N ARG A 46 -16.82 4.82 -8.22
CA ARG A 46 -17.96 4.50 -7.37
C ARG A 46 -18.04 3.02 -7.02
N ILE A 47 -18.54 2.75 -5.81
CA ILE A 47 -18.96 1.42 -5.35
C ILE A 47 -20.41 1.47 -4.90
N TYR A 48 -21.10 0.34 -5.00
CA TYR A 48 -22.51 0.18 -4.67
C TYR A 48 -22.69 -0.99 -3.72
N ASP A 49 -23.41 -0.79 -2.62
CA ASP A 49 -23.69 -1.84 -1.66
C ASP A 49 -25.00 -2.59 -1.92
N ILE A 50 -25.23 -3.65 -1.15
CA ILE A 50 -26.47 -4.46 -1.24
C ILE A 50 -27.70 -3.74 -0.68
N ASP A 51 -27.53 -2.65 0.03
CA ASP A 51 -28.60 -1.78 0.54
C ASP A 51 -28.99 -0.69 -0.47
N ASN A 52 -28.36 -0.66 -1.66
CA ASN A 52 -28.49 0.30 -2.74
C ASN A 52 -27.94 1.71 -2.42
N ASN A 53 -27.00 1.80 -1.49
CA ASN A 53 -26.25 3.03 -1.34
C ASN A 53 -25.13 3.10 -2.39
N GLU A 54 -24.86 4.32 -2.86
CA GLU A 54 -23.77 4.66 -3.78
C GLU A 54 -22.70 5.49 -3.01
N TYR A 55 -21.42 5.19 -3.26
CA TYR A 55 -20.33 5.89 -2.65
C TYR A 55 -19.27 6.30 -3.68
N ILE A 56 -18.72 7.50 -3.55
CA ILE A 56 -17.43 7.86 -4.16
C ILE A 56 -16.34 7.18 -3.34
N ASP A 57 -15.52 6.35 -3.98
CA ASP A 57 -14.59 5.43 -3.33
C ASP A 57 -13.15 5.94 -3.34
N TYR A 58 -12.64 6.34 -2.18
CA TYR A 58 -11.24 6.70 -1.95
C TYR A 58 -10.39 5.56 -1.38
N VAL A 59 -10.98 4.39 -1.12
CA VAL A 59 -10.23 3.16 -0.77
C VAL A 59 -9.66 2.49 -2.02
N LEU A 60 -10.43 2.49 -3.12
CA LEU A 60 -10.00 1.95 -4.42
C LEU A 60 -9.37 0.56 -4.31
N SER A 61 -10.05 -0.34 -3.55
CA SER A 61 -9.61 -1.71 -3.27
C SER A 61 -8.24 -1.77 -2.56
N TRP A 62 -7.91 -0.77 -1.73
CA TRP A 62 -6.61 -0.58 -1.06
C TRP A 62 -5.46 -0.23 -2.00
N GLY A 63 -5.79 0.46 -3.09
CA GLY A 63 -4.82 1.08 -3.97
C GLY A 63 -4.69 0.59 -5.41
N PRO A 64 -5.15 -0.61 -5.84
CA PRO A 64 -4.94 -1.07 -7.22
C PRO A 64 -5.71 -0.29 -8.29
N MET A 65 -6.85 0.35 -7.97
CA MET A 65 -7.77 0.90 -8.96
C MET A 65 -7.39 2.33 -9.42
N ILE A 66 -6.16 2.55 -9.89
CA ILE A 66 -5.73 3.87 -10.41
C ILE A 66 -6.54 4.29 -11.66
N LEU A 67 -6.99 3.33 -12.47
CA LEU A 67 -7.84 3.56 -13.64
C LEU A 67 -9.35 3.62 -13.29
N GLY A 68 -9.70 3.54 -12.01
CA GLY A 68 -11.06 3.35 -11.54
C GLY A 68 -11.51 1.89 -11.61
N HIS A 69 -12.69 1.63 -11.05
CA HIS A 69 -13.32 0.30 -11.08
C HIS A 69 -13.84 -0.04 -12.46
N ALA A 70 -13.78 -1.33 -12.80
CA ALA A 70 -14.32 -1.91 -14.02
C ALA A 70 -13.92 -1.12 -15.29
N ASN A 71 -12.63 -0.73 -15.39
CA ASN A 71 -12.15 -0.04 -16.59
C ASN A 71 -12.48 -0.86 -17.85
N PRO A 72 -13.16 -0.28 -18.87
CA PRO A 72 -13.68 -1.02 -20.00
C PRO A 72 -12.62 -1.78 -20.80
N GLU A 73 -11.42 -1.21 -20.97
CA GLU A 73 -10.33 -1.85 -21.73
C GLU A 73 -9.73 -3.02 -20.96
N VAL A 74 -9.58 -2.90 -19.62
CA VAL A 74 -9.13 -4.01 -18.76
C VAL A 74 -10.18 -5.13 -18.76
N ILE A 75 -11.46 -4.82 -18.63
CA ILE A 75 -12.56 -5.80 -18.67
C ILE A 75 -12.62 -6.52 -20.02
N ALA A 76 -12.51 -5.79 -21.13
CA ALA A 76 -12.51 -6.41 -22.48
C ALA A 76 -11.32 -7.38 -22.64
N SER A 77 -10.13 -7.00 -22.17
CA SER A 77 -8.94 -7.87 -22.21
C SER A 77 -9.15 -9.16 -21.41
N LEU A 78 -9.77 -9.07 -20.24
CA LEU A 78 -10.10 -10.23 -19.41
C LEU A 78 -11.14 -11.12 -20.06
N GLN A 79 -12.20 -10.55 -20.64
CA GLN A 79 -13.24 -11.29 -21.38
C GLN A 79 -12.66 -12.08 -22.55
N GLU A 80 -11.68 -11.52 -23.27
CA GLU A 80 -10.97 -12.21 -24.33
C GLU A 80 -10.06 -13.33 -23.82
N ALA A 81 -9.42 -13.14 -22.65
CA ALA A 81 -8.47 -14.11 -22.08
C ALA A 81 -9.16 -15.32 -21.46
N ILE A 82 -10.28 -15.14 -20.73
CA ILE A 82 -10.97 -16.20 -19.98
C ILE A 82 -11.26 -17.47 -20.82
N PRO A 83 -11.79 -17.37 -22.06
CA PRO A 83 -12.09 -18.57 -22.87
C PRO A 83 -10.85 -19.40 -23.27
N ARG A 84 -9.65 -18.85 -23.15
CA ARG A 84 -8.39 -19.55 -23.46
C ARG A 84 -7.87 -20.39 -22.29
N GLY A 85 -8.51 -20.30 -21.12
CA GLY A 85 -8.12 -20.99 -19.89
C GLY A 85 -7.55 -20.05 -18.84
N THR A 86 -7.71 -20.43 -17.57
CA THR A 86 -7.39 -19.58 -16.43
C THR A 86 -6.03 -19.85 -15.79
N SER A 87 -5.44 -21.05 -16.05
CA SER A 87 -4.13 -21.47 -15.52
C SER A 87 -3.59 -22.64 -16.31
N TYR A 88 -2.29 -22.60 -16.64
CA TYR A 88 -1.69 -23.63 -17.49
C TYR A 88 -0.64 -24.47 -16.77
N GLY A 89 -0.05 -23.98 -15.68
CA GLY A 89 1.10 -24.64 -15.05
C GLY A 89 2.34 -24.70 -15.95
N ALA A 90 2.44 -23.76 -16.90
CA ALA A 90 3.49 -23.67 -17.91
C ALA A 90 3.78 -22.20 -18.24
N PRO A 91 5.00 -21.84 -18.70
CA PRO A 91 5.33 -20.47 -19.05
C PRO A 91 4.51 -19.95 -20.23
N THR A 92 4.23 -18.64 -20.23
CA THR A 92 3.50 -17.95 -21.30
C THR A 92 4.29 -16.76 -21.83
N LEU A 93 3.99 -16.33 -23.06
CA LEU A 93 4.55 -15.10 -23.62
C LEU A 93 4.10 -13.86 -22.85
N LEU A 94 2.89 -13.90 -22.27
CA LEU A 94 2.32 -12.78 -21.49
C LEU A 94 3.19 -12.41 -20.28
N GLU A 95 3.77 -13.41 -19.61
CA GLU A 95 4.67 -13.18 -18.47
C GLU A 95 5.91 -12.38 -18.90
N THR A 96 6.50 -12.72 -20.06
CA THR A 96 7.64 -12.00 -20.62
C THR A 96 7.26 -10.56 -21.00
N GLU A 97 6.08 -10.36 -21.61
CA GLU A 97 5.61 -9.02 -21.96
C GLU A 97 5.34 -8.16 -20.72
N LEU A 98 4.78 -8.73 -19.66
CA LEU A 98 4.61 -8.03 -18.39
C LEU A 98 5.96 -7.65 -17.78
N ALA A 99 6.93 -8.55 -17.80
CA ALA A 99 8.28 -8.27 -17.30
C ALA A 99 8.92 -7.08 -18.02
N LYS A 100 8.83 -7.05 -19.35
CA LYS A 100 9.33 -5.92 -20.16
C LYS A 100 8.65 -4.59 -19.81
N LYS A 101 7.33 -4.62 -19.56
CA LYS A 101 6.59 -3.43 -19.16
C LYS A 101 7.00 -2.92 -17.78
N VAL A 102 7.15 -3.81 -16.81
CA VAL A 102 7.64 -3.45 -15.47
C VAL A 102 9.02 -2.82 -15.58
N GLN A 103 9.95 -3.41 -16.34
CA GLN A 103 11.29 -2.84 -16.56
C GLN A 103 11.25 -1.46 -17.24
N ALA A 104 10.33 -1.26 -18.18
CA ALA A 104 10.20 0.05 -18.86
C ALA A 104 9.80 1.17 -17.88
N PHE A 105 9.01 0.87 -16.86
CA PHE A 105 8.65 1.83 -15.81
C PHE A 105 9.73 1.94 -14.71
N MET A 106 10.36 0.82 -14.37
CA MET A 106 11.32 0.68 -13.26
C MET A 106 12.60 -0.04 -13.74
N PRO A 107 13.53 0.67 -14.38
CA PRO A 107 14.75 0.07 -14.94
C PRO A 107 15.69 -0.59 -13.92
N SER A 108 15.54 -0.28 -12.63
CA SER A 108 16.26 -0.95 -11.54
C SER A 108 15.91 -2.43 -11.40
N MET A 109 14.72 -2.83 -11.87
CA MET A 109 14.23 -4.21 -11.87
C MET A 109 14.70 -4.96 -13.14
N GLU A 110 16.01 -5.21 -13.23
CA GLU A 110 16.64 -5.83 -14.40
C GLU A 110 16.17 -7.28 -14.65
N VAL A 111 15.81 -7.99 -13.58
CA VAL A 111 15.18 -9.31 -13.59
C VAL A 111 14.09 -9.34 -12.57
N ILE A 112 12.96 -9.96 -12.91
CA ILE A 112 11.79 -10.04 -12.03
C ILE A 112 11.29 -11.48 -11.87
N ARG A 113 10.53 -11.70 -10.81
CA ARG A 113 9.74 -12.90 -10.58
C ARG A 113 8.31 -12.51 -10.24
N LEU A 114 7.33 -13.13 -10.90
CA LEU A 114 5.92 -12.96 -10.61
C LEU A 114 5.49 -13.81 -9.42
N VAL A 115 4.62 -13.26 -8.59
CA VAL A 115 3.97 -13.92 -7.44
C VAL A 115 2.51 -13.43 -7.35
N ASN A 116 1.73 -13.92 -6.37
CA ASN A 116 0.29 -13.61 -6.32
C ASN A 116 -0.09 -12.51 -5.33
N SER A 117 0.81 -12.14 -4.43
CA SER A 117 0.53 -11.13 -3.38
C SER A 117 1.78 -10.35 -2.99
N GLY A 118 1.56 -9.15 -2.41
CA GLY A 118 2.65 -8.35 -1.83
C GLY A 118 3.39 -9.12 -0.72
N THR A 119 2.69 -9.93 0.07
CA THR A 119 3.31 -10.81 1.09
C THR A 119 4.30 -11.78 0.46
N GLU A 120 3.94 -12.45 -0.64
CA GLU A 120 4.86 -13.35 -1.33
C GLU A 120 6.04 -12.60 -1.93
N ALA A 121 5.83 -11.39 -2.44
CA ALA A 121 6.90 -10.56 -3.00
C ALA A 121 7.93 -10.19 -1.92
N THR A 122 7.48 -9.64 -0.80
CA THR A 122 8.36 -9.22 0.31
C THR A 122 9.03 -10.40 1.00
N MET A 123 8.31 -11.48 1.26
CA MET A 123 8.86 -12.72 1.81
C MET A 123 9.98 -13.28 0.91
N SER A 124 9.75 -13.28 -0.40
CA SER A 124 10.73 -13.77 -1.36
C SER A 124 11.94 -12.86 -1.48
N ALA A 125 11.73 -11.54 -1.49
CA ALA A 125 12.81 -10.56 -1.51
C ALA A 125 13.73 -10.68 -0.27
N LEU A 126 13.16 -10.89 0.92
CA LEU A 126 13.94 -11.13 2.14
C LEU A 126 14.74 -12.43 2.06
N ARG A 127 14.13 -13.51 1.54
CA ARG A 127 14.86 -14.77 1.36
C ARG A 127 16.04 -14.61 0.42
N VAL A 128 15.85 -13.88 -0.68
CA VAL A 128 16.91 -13.57 -1.63
C VAL A 128 18.01 -12.74 -0.98
N ALA A 129 17.65 -11.70 -0.22
CA ALA A 129 18.61 -10.85 0.47
C ALA A 129 19.46 -11.65 1.46
N ARG A 130 18.84 -12.51 2.26
CA ARG A 130 19.58 -13.39 3.20
C ARG A 130 20.48 -14.39 2.45
N GLY A 131 19.96 -15.02 1.41
CA GLY A 131 20.75 -16.00 0.63
C GLY A 131 21.92 -15.36 -0.12
N TYR A 132 21.73 -14.16 -0.66
CA TYR A 132 22.75 -13.41 -1.38
C TYR A 132 23.87 -12.90 -0.46
N THR A 133 23.51 -12.35 0.70
CA THR A 133 24.47 -11.77 1.63
C THR A 133 25.08 -12.78 2.60
N GLY A 134 24.47 -13.96 2.77
CA GLY A 134 24.85 -14.94 3.79
C GLY A 134 24.56 -14.47 5.23
N ARG A 135 23.64 -13.52 5.42
CA ARG A 135 23.30 -12.89 6.71
C ARG A 135 21.84 -13.12 7.04
N ASP A 136 21.49 -13.12 8.34
CA ASP A 136 20.13 -13.44 8.79
C ASP A 136 19.29 -12.22 9.16
N ARG A 137 19.91 -11.15 9.67
CA ARG A 137 19.22 -10.00 10.23
C ARG A 137 18.65 -9.08 9.15
N ILE A 138 17.45 -8.58 9.41
CA ILE A 138 16.81 -7.55 8.57
C ILE A 138 16.37 -6.37 9.44
N VAL A 139 16.30 -5.20 8.83
CA VAL A 139 15.76 -3.98 9.43
C VAL A 139 14.47 -3.62 8.75
N LYS A 140 13.44 -3.29 9.52
CA LYS A 140 12.19 -2.67 9.07
C LYS A 140 11.85 -1.46 9.95
N PHE A 141 10.79 -0.72 9.59
CA PHE A 141 10.40 0.47 10.34
C PHE A 141 9.02 0.30 10.99
N VAL A 142 8.87 0.86 12.21
CA VAL A 142 7.61 0.90 12.94
C VAL A 142 6.57 1.64 12.10
N GLY A 143 5.35 1.11 12.02
CA GLY A 143 4.27 1.66 11.19
C GLY A 143 4.28 1.21 9.74
N CYS A 144 5.40 0.66 9.21
CA CYS A 144 5.43 0.05 7.89
C CYS A 144 4.90 -1.39 7.92
N TYR A 145 4.08 -1.73 6.92
CA TYR A 145 3.52 -3.06 6.72
C TYR A 145 4.05 -3.69 5.42
N HIS A 146 4.56 -4.90 5.52
CA HIS A 146 5.19 -5.61 4.41
C HIS A 146 4.57 -7.00 4.17
N GLY A 147 3.28 -7.14 4.41
CA GLY A 147 2.62 -8.45 4.38
C GLY A 147 2.74 -9.20 5.71
N HIS A 148 2.27 -10.45 5.72
CA HIS A 148 2.07 -11.22 6.94
C HIS A 148 2.98 -12.46 7.04
N SER A 149 4.17 -12.44 6.43
CA SER A 149 5.19 -13.45 6.72
C SER A 149 5.76 -13.26 8.13
N ASP A 150 6.09 -14.34 8.82
CA ASP A 150 6.51 -14.33 10.22
C ASP A 150 7.63 -13.33 10.53
N ALA A 151 8.64 -13.23 9.64
CA ALA A 151 9.74 -12.29 9.80
C ALA A 151 9.32 -10.81 9.75
N LEU A 152 8.14 -10.50 9.24
CA LEU A 152 7.65 -9.14 9.08
C LEU A 152 6.53 -8.77 10.06
N LEU A 153 6.03 -9.78 10.84
CA LEU A 153 5.08 -9.59 11.94
C LEU A 153 5.84 -9.39 13.27
N VAL A 154 6.65 -8.36 13.32
CA VAL A 154 7.50 -8.01 14.46
C VAL A 154 7.27 -6.56 14.83
N LYS A 155 7.05 -6.32 16.12
CA LYS A 155 6.86 -5.01 16.71
C LYS A 155 8.05 -4.64 17.59
N ALA A 156 8.54 -3.40 17.49
CA ALA A 156 9.54 -2.88 18.42
C ALA A 156 8.88 -2.37 19.69
N GLY A 157 9.49 -2.69 20.82
CA GLY A 157 9.28 -1.90 22.03
C GLY A 157 9.92 -0.50 21.91
N SER A 158 9.56 0.41 22.84
CA SER A 158 10.17 1.74 22.96
C SER A 158 11.65 1.66 23.27
N GLY A 159 12.53 2.11 22.37
CA GLY A 159 13.97 2.19 22.59
C GLY A 159 14.78 2.02 21.29
N LEU A 160 16.03 2.46 21.33
CA LEU A 160 17.00 2.26 20.23
C LEU A 160 17.20 0.77 19.98
N ALA A 161 16.94 0.31 18.77
CA ALA A 161 17.19 -1.04 18.27
C ALA A 161 16.80 -2.18 19.23
N THR A 162 15.49 -2.45 19.35
CA THR A 162 15.04 -3.61 20.14
C THR A 162 14.99 -4.84 19.25
N PHE A 163 15.63 -5.93 19.64
CA PHE A 163 15.46 -7.23 19.01
C PHE A 163 14.02 -7.70 19.19
N GLY A 164 13.40 -8.09 18.09
CA GLY A 164 11.99 -8.19 17.87
C GLY A 164 11.15 -8.95 18.89
N VAL A 165 10.08 -8.30 19.31
CA VAL A 165 8.97 -8.96 19.98
C VAL A 165 7.92 -9.26 18.91
N PRO A 166 7.40 -10.51 18.80
CA PRO A 166 6.35 -10.84 17.84
C PRO A 166 5.11 -9.96 18.05
N ASP A 167 4.59 -9.40 16.96
CA ASP A 167 3.32 -8.62 16.97
C ASP A 167 2.08 -9.54 16.93
N SER A 168 2.30 -10.80 16.57
CA SER A 168 1.25 -11.81 16.46
C SER A 168 1.59 -13.08 17.23
N PRO A 169 0.65 -13.62 18.02
CA PRO A 169 0.77 -14.99 18.51
C PRO A 169 0.98 -15.96 17.35
N GLY A 170 1.85 -16.95 17.54
CA GLY A 170 2.19 -17.95 16.53
C GLY A 170 3.46 -17.63 15.74
N VAL A 171 4.01 -16.44 15.83
CA VAL A 171 5.35 -16.13 15.30
C VAL A 171 6.41 -16.67 16.25
N PRO A 172 7.30 -17.60 15.79
CA PRO A 172 8.36 -18.14 16.64
C PRO A 172 9.36 -17.05 17.04
N GLN A 173 9.81 -17.05 18.29
CA GLN A 173 10.78 -16.08 18.80
C GLN A 173 12.09 -16.08 17.98
N GLY A 174 12.59 -17.25 17.59
CA GLY A 174 13.80 -17.34 16.77
C GLY A 174 13.68 -16.74 15.37
N VAL A 175 12.45 -16.55 14.85
CA VAL A 175 12.24 -15.80 13.61
C VAL A 175 12.21 -14.30 13.91
N ALA A 176 11.52 -13.90 14.99
CA ALA A 176 11.37 -12.50 15.40
C ALA A 176 12.73 -11.87 15.78
N GLU A 177 13.63 -12.60 16.44
CA GLU A 177 14.95 -12.14 16.89
C GLU A 177 15.85 -11.65 15.74
N ASN A 178 15.61 -12.10 14.52
CA ASN A 178 16.36 -11.68 13.34
C ASN A 178 15.75 -10.43 12.64
N THR A 179 14.70 -9.86 13.21
CA THR A 179 14.06 -8.65 12.67
C THR A 179 14.24 -7.49 13.65
N ILE A 180 14.96 -6.47 13.20
CA ILE A 180 15.20 -5.24 13.95
C ILE A 180 14.23 -4.19 13.45
N THR A 181 13.59 -3.47 14.38
CA THR A 181 12.68 -2.39 14.02
C THR A 181 13.23 -1.06 14.53
N LEU A 182 13.15 -0.04 13.67
CA LEU A 182 13.56 1.33 13.96
C LEU A 182 12.38 2.29 13.74
N PRO A 183 12.40 3.49 14.34
CA PRO A 183 11.46 4.54 13.99
C PRO A 183 11.61 4.94 12.51
N TYR A 184 10.50 5.17 11.82
CA TYR A 184 10.52 5.73 10.47
C TYR A 184 11.00 7.18 10.51
N ASN A 185 11.76 7.62 9.50
CA ASN A 185 12.35 8.96 9.42
C ASN A 185 13.45 9.28 10.47
N ASP A 186 13.99 8.27 11.16
CA ASP A 186 15.09 8.44 12.12
C ASP A 186 16.42 7.96 11.50
N SER A 187 17.09 8.87 10.77
CA SER A 187 18.40 8.60 10.15
C SER A 187 19.50 8.33 11.16
N ASP A 188 19.43 8.95 12.35
CA ASP A 188 20.47 8.78 13.38
C ASP A 188 20.38 7.38 14.00
N ALA A 189 19.17 6.90 14.28
CA ALA A 189 18.98 5.52 14.75
C ALA A 189 19.49 4.49 13.71
N VAL A 190 19.28 4.75 12.42
CA VAL A 190 19.79 3.89 11.34
C VAL A 190 21.32 3.87 11.33
N ARG A 191 21.98 5.04 11.34
CA ARG A 191 23.44 5.14 11.33
C ARG A 191 24.03 4.44 12.55
N LYS A 192 23.50 4.71 13.74
CA LYS A 192 23.97 4.08 14.97
C LYS A 192 23.86 2.56 14.90
N LEU A 193 22.73 2.01 14.44
CA LEU A 193 22.58 0.56 14.30
C LEU A 193 23.63 -0.04 13.36
N PHE A 194 23.87 0.62 12.21
CA PHE A 194 24.83 0.12 11.22
C PHE A 194 26.28 0.24 11.71
N ASP A 195 26.62 1.28 12.46
CA ASP A 195 27.95 1.40 13.11
C ASP A 195 28.20 0.25 14.11
N GLU A 196 27.15 -0.22 14.80
CA GLU A 196 27.25 -1.27 15.81
C GLU A 196 27.27 -2.69 15.20
N ILE A 197 26.36 -2.99 14.26
CA ILE A 197 26.11 -4.36 13.78
C ILE A 197 25.87 -4.46 12.25
N GLY A 198 26.15 -3.41 11.48
CA GLY A 198 25.85 -3.32 10.05
C GLY A 198 26.30 -4.53 9.22
N ASP A 199 27.47 -5.10 9.56
CA ASP A 199 28.04 -6.28 8.89
C ASP A 199 27.25 -7.59 9.13
N THR A 200 26.29 -7.58 10.02
CA THR A 200 25.39 -8.73 10.28
C THR A 200 24.03 -8.59 9.62
N ILE A 201 23.74 -7.42 9.03
CA ILE A 201 22.44 -7.08 8.43
C ILE A 201 22.43 -7.52 6.96
N ALA A 202 21.45 -8.33 6.59
CA ALA A 202 21.20 -8.76 5.22
C ALA A 202 20.56 -7.67 4.39
N ALA A 203 19.54 -6.99 4.95
CA ALA A 203 18.79 -5.96 4.24
C ALA A 203 18.06 -4.99 5.18
N ILE A 204 17.80 -3.80 4.64
CA ILE A 204 16.72 -2.91 5.08
C ILE A 204 15.53 -3.11 4.12
N ILE A 205 14.33 -3.32 4.67
CA ILE A 205 13.07 -3.22 3.91
C ILE A 205 12.29 -1.99 4.39
N VAL A 206 11.83 -1.17 3.46
CA VAL A 206 11.11 0.08 3.75
C VAL A 206 10.00 0.33 2.75
N GLU A 207 8.86 0.85 3.21
CA GLU A 207 7.93 1.58 2.34
C GLU A 207 8.56 2.96 2.09
N PRO A 208 9.04 3.28 0.89
CA PRO A 208 9.71 4.58 0.66
C PRO A 208 8.76 5.77 0.76
N VAL A 209 7.47 5.53 0.66
CA VAL A 209 6.38 6.37 1.16
C VAL A 209 5.51 5.45 2.01
N ALA A 210 5.47 5.66 3.30
CA ALA A 210 4.66 4.83 4.17
C ALA A 210 3.17 5.06 3.90
N GLY A 211 2.40 3.96 3.84
CA GLY A 211 0.98 3.98 3.56
C GLY A 211 0.13 3.24 4.59
N ASN A 212 0.75 2.59 5.57
CA ASN A 212 0.10 1.77 6.60
C ASN A 212 0.16 2.41 8.00
N MET A 213 0.63 3.64 8.09
CA MET A 213 0.47 4.55 9.24
C MET A 213 -0.12 5.90 8.79
N GLY A 214 -0.94 5.86 7.75
CA GLY A 214 -1.30 6.98 6.91
C GLY A 214 -0.25 7.24 5.84
N CYS A 215 -0.50 8.21 4.95
CA CYS A 215 0.44 8.63 3.92
C CYS A 215 1.54 9.50 4.57
N VAL A 216 2.65 8.89 4.94
CA VAL A 216 3.79 9.58 5.55
C VAL A 216 4.97 9.57 4.58
N PRO A 217 5.36 10.74 4.03
CA PRO A 217 6.51 10.84 3.15
C PRO A 217 7.83 10.65 3.92
N PRO A 218 8.90 10.24 3.23
CA PRO A 218 10.23 10.26 3.82
C PRO A 218 10.69 11.70 4.04
N GLU A 219 11.29 11.96 5.20
CA GLU A 219 11.98 13.24 5.46
C GLU A 219 13.23 13.36 4.54
N PRO A 220 13.61 14.58 4.16
CA PRO A 220 14.82 14.80 3.38
C PRO A 220 16.05 14.14 4.00
N GLY A 221 16.80 13.37 3.22
CA GLY A 221 18.00 12.65 3.66
C GLY A 221 17.74 11.26 4.25
N PHE A 222 16.49 10.88 4.54
CA PHE A 222 16.21 9.57 5.13
C PHE A 222 16.50 8.41 4.16
N LEU A 223 15.94 8.44 2.96
CA LEU A 223 16.18 7.36 1.98
C LEU A 223 17.63 7.33 1.50
N GLU A 224 18.27 8.49 1.39
CA GLU A 224 19.69 8.62 1.09
C GLU A 224 20.53 7.93 2.17
N THR A 225 20.21 8.14 3.45
CA THR A 225 20.86 7.45 4.58
C THR A 225 20.72 5.94 4.46
N LEU A 226 19.51 5.43 4.16
CA LEU A 226 19.31 3.99 3.98
C LEU A 226 20.20 3.43 2.85
N ARG A 227 20.29 4.17 1.74
CA ARG A 227 21.15 3.77 0.61
C ARG A 227 22.63 3.80 0.96
N GLU A 228 23.10 4.82 1.66
CA GLU A 228 24.50 4.98 2.09
C GLU A 228 24.94 3.83 3.00
N VAL A 229 24.21 3.61 4.11
CA VAL A 229 24.60 2.60 5.10
C VAL A 229 24.52 1.18 4.54
N THR A 230 23.48 0.87 3.72
CA THR A 230 23.39 -0.46 3.11
C THR A 230 24.53 -0.71 2.15
N LYS A 231 24.91 0.29 1.34
CA LYS A 231 26.04 0.18 0.42
C LYS A 231 27.39 0.04 1.16
N ALA A 232 27.59 0.82 2.22
CA ALA A 232 28.83 0.79 3.01
C ALA A 232 29.08 -0.57 3.68
N HIS A 233 28.02 -1.24 4.14
CA HIS A 233 28.11 -2.50 4.87
C HIS A 233 27.79 -3.74 4.02
N GLY A 234 27.54 -3.59 2.71
CA GLY A 234 27.18 -4.71 1.82
C GLY A 234 25.83 -5.35 2.15
N ALA A 235 24.93 -4.64 2.81
CA ALA A 235 23.54 -4.99 2.99
C ALA A 235 22.71 -4.56 1.77
N LEU A 236 21.53 -5.16 1.57
CA LEU A 236 20.65 -4.78 0.47
C LEU A 236 19.57 -3.77 0.92
N LEU A 237 19.24 -2.83 0.04
CA LEU A 237 18.10 -1.94 0.21
C LEU A 237 16.91 -2.49 -0.59
N ILE A 238 15.82 -2.83 0.10
CA ILE A 238 14.57 -3.33 -0.49
C ILE A 238 13.52 -2.24 -0.38
N PHE A 239 13.03 -1.75 -1.51
CA PHE A 239 11.87 -0.87 -1.55
C PHE A 239 10.59 -1.70 -1.68
N ASP A 240 9.76 -1.64 -0.64
CA ASP A 240 8.39 -2.12 -0.73
C ASP A 240 7.52 -1.04 -1.39
N GLU A 241 7.39 -1.15 -2.69
CA GLU A 241 6.55 -0.29 -3.52
C GLU A 241 5.20 -0.96 -3.86
N VAL A 242 4.74 -1.91 -3.07
CA VAL A 242 3.43 -2.56 -3.25
C VAL A 242 2.31 -1.54 -3.22
N MET A 243 2.40 -0.49 -2.40
CA MET A 243 1.41 0.58 -2.33
C MET A 243 1.80 1.79 -3.18
N CYS A 244 3.01 2.31 -3.02
CA CYS A 244 3.44 3.56 -3.65
C CYS A 244 3.95 3.40 -5.10
N GLY A 245 4.23 2.18 -5.55
CA GLY A 245 4.58 1.89 -6.94
C GLY A 245 3.45 2.31 -7.89
N PHE A 246 3.78 3.06 -8.94
CA PHE A 246 2.83 3.68 -9.88
C PHE A 246 1.86 4.70 -9.25
N ARG A 247 1.98 5.00 -7.93
CA ARG A 247 1.19 6.03 -7.26
C ARG A 247 2.01 7.25 -6.89
N ALA A 248 3.22 7.06 -6.37
CA ALA A 248 4.12 8.16 -6.05
C ALA A 248 4.62 8.87 -7.33
N SER A 249 4.84 8.11 -8.41
CA SER A 249 5.12 8.57 -9.77
C SER A 249 5.00 7.41 -10.75
N SER A 250 5.19 7.65 -12.04
CA SER A 250 5.20 6.57 -13.06
C SER A 250 6.25 5.49 -12.78
N GLY A 251 7.41 5.84 -12.23
CA GLY A 251 8.47 4.92 -11.84
C GLY A 251 8.53 4.69 -10.33
N GLY A 252 7.42 4.85 -9.63
CA GLY A 252 7.33 4.68 -8.18
C GLY A 252 8.08 5.73 -7.37
N ALA A 253 8.28 5.44 -6.09
CA ALA A 253 9.01 6.31 -5.18
C ALA A 253 10.51 6.36 -5.54
N GLN A 254 11.10 5.28 -6.04
CA GLN A 254 12.50 5.26 -6.48
C GLN A 254 12.81 6.33 -7.54
N LYS A 255 11.89 6.57 -8.48
CA LYS A 255 12.02 7.66 -9.46
C LYS A 255 11.77 9.02 -8.82
N ARG A 256 10.75 9.14 -7.97
CA ARG A 256 10.37 10.40 -7.32
C ARG A 256 11.48 10.97 -6.45
N TYR A 257 12.14 10.10 -5.68
CA TYR A 257 13.22 10.48 -4.75
C TYR A 257 14.64 10.23 -5.30
N ASN A 258 14.75 9.72 -6.53
CA ASN A 258 16.03 9.43 -7.20
C ASN A 258 16.93 8.48 -6.37
N ILE A 259 16.34 7.45 -5.78
CA ILE A 259 17.06 6.41 -5.03
C ILE A 259 16.92 5.08 -5.75
N LYS A 260 18.03 4.43 -6.09
CA LYS A 260 18.03 3.09 -6.70
C LYS A 260 18.14 2.03 -5.60
N PRO A 261 17.08 1.24 -5.31
CA PRO A 261 17.17 0.08 -4.43
C PRO A 261 17.87 -1.08 -5.13
N ASP A 262 18.27 -2.09 -4.34
CA ASP A 262 18.80 -3.35 -4.86
C ASP A 262 17.68 -4.31 -5.27
N LEU A 263 16.58 -4.31 -4.51
CA LEU A 263 15.36 -5.07 -4.78
C LEU A 263 14.14 -4.17 -4.63
N THR A 264 13.11 -4.42 -5.45
CA THR A 264 11.81 -3.74 -5.40
C THR A 264 10.70 -4.79 -5.36
N CYS A 265 9.71 -4.58 -4.49
CA CYS A 265 8.46 -5.32 -4.45
C CYS A 265 7.32 -4.46 -5.00
N LEU A 266 6.52 -5.02 -5.91
CA LEU A 266 5.34 -4.39 -6.51
C LEU A 266 4.12 -5.27 -6.27
N GLY A 267 2.94 -4.65 -6.20
CA GLY A 267 1.66 -5.33 -6.10
C GLY A 267 0.55 -4.38 -6.53
N LYS A 268 -0.68 -4.64 -6.09
CA LYS A 268 -1.81 -3.72 -6.29
C LYS A 268 -1.97 -3.30 -7.76
N ILE A 269 -1.50 -2.11 -8.16
CA ILE A 269 -1.65 -1.56 -9.52
C ILE A 269 -1.06 -2.50 -10.58
N VAL A 270 0.07 -3.15 -10.32
CA VAL A 270 0.70 -4.06 -11.29
C VAL A 270 -0.20 -5.23 -11.66
N GLY A 271 -1.13 -5.59 -10.79
CA GLY A 271 -2.14 -6.64 -11.01
C GLY A 271 -3.44 -6.14 -11.64
N GLY A 272 -3.66 -4.82 -11.72
CA GLY A 272 -4.88 -4.25 -12.28
C GLY A 272 -6.17 -4.72 -11.60
N GLY A 273 -6.11 -5.06 -10.30
CA GLY A 273 -7.23 -5.58 -9.52
C GLY A 273 -7.24 -7.10 -9.35
N MET A 274 -6.37 -7.82 -10.03
CA MET A 274 -6.18 -9.26 -9.89
C MET A 274 -5.03 -9.58 -8.91
N PRO A 275 -5.02 -10.80 -8.32
CA PRO A 275 -3.94 -11.25 -7.42
C PRO A 275 -2.65 -11.47 -8.22
N LEU A 276 -1.86 -10.43 -8.33
CA LEU A 276 -0.55 -10.40 -8.98
C LEU A 276 0.35 -9.44 -8.22
N ALA A 277 1.57 -9.88 -7.96
CA ALA A 277 2.65 -9.07 -7.43
C ALA A 277 3.96 -9.46 -8.10
N VAL A 278 4.98 -8.66 -7.88
CA VAL A 278 6.29 -8.81 -8.52
C VAL A 278 7.36 -8.47 -7.50
N PHE A 279 8.45 -9.22 -7.47
CA PHE A 279 9.69 -8.77 -6.88
C PHE A 279 10.82 -8.89 -7.91
N GLY A 280 11.79 -8.01 -7.82
CA GLY A 280 12.88 -7.98 -8.77
C GLY A 280 13.95 -6.97 -8.38
N GLY A 281 15.03 -6.94 -9.14
CA GLY A 281 16.15 -6.05 -8.89
C GLY A 281 17.33 -6.34 -9.80
N ALA A 282 18.54 -6.07 -9.30
CA ALA A 282 19.78 -6.29 -10.03
C ALA A 282 19.91 -7.77 -10.46
N ARG A 283 20.35 -7.98 -11.67
CA ARG A 283 20.47 -9.31 -12.27
C ARG A 283 21.32 -10.28 -11.45
N GLU A 284 22.42 -9.82 -10.91
CA GLU A 284 23.34 -10.63 -10.10
C GLU A 284 22.65 -11.16 -8.82
N ILE A 285 21.77 -10.38 -8.22
CA ILE A 285 20.99 -10.76 -7.04
C ILE A 285 19.87 -11.74 -7.44
N MET A 286 19.10 -11.39 -8.46
CA MET A 286 17.96 -12.18 -8.89
C MET A 286 18.34 -13.54 -9.49
N ASN A 287 19.53 -13.66 -10.08
CA ASN A 287 20.06 -14.93 -10.59
C ASN A 287 20.43 -15.94 -9.49
N GLN A 288 20.36 -15.55 -8.21
CA GLN A 288 20.47 -16.51 -7.09
C GLN A 288 19.19 -17.33 -6.88
N ILE A 289 18.10 -16.99 -7.57
CA ILE A 289 16.83 -17.72 -7.45
C ILE A 289 16.83 -18.93 -8.38
N ALA A 290 16.36 -20.07 -7.89
CA ALA A 290 16.16 -21.29 -8.69
C ALA A 290 15.25 -21.03 -9.92
N PRO A 291 15.53 -21.59 -11.10
CA PRO A 291 16.58 -22.57 -11.38
C PRO A 291 17.97 -21.99 -11.72
N ALA A 292 18.13 -20.66 -11.76
CA ALA A 292 19.41 -20.03 -12.08
C ALA A 292 20.42 -20.12 -10.93
N GLY A 293 19.94 -20.12 -9.68
CA GLY A 293 20.71 -20.22 -8.46
C GLY A 293 20.08 -21.15 -7.42
N PRO A 294 20.64 -21.18 -6.19
CA PRO A 294 20.22 -22.16 -5.18
C PRO A 294 19.00 -21.75 -4.35
N ILE A 295 18.57 -20.48 -4.41
CA ILE A 295 17.50 -19.96 -3.54
C ILE A 295 16.15 -20.38 -4.10
N TYR A 296 15.40 -21.17 -3.32
CA TYR A 296 14.11 -21.71 -3.78
C TYR A 296 12.97 -20.71 -3.59
N GLN A 297 12.18 -20.57 -4.66
CA GLN A 297 10.89 -19.85 -4.66
C GLN A 297 10.02 -20.46 -5.77
N ALA A 298 8.74 -20.70 -5.50
CA ALA A 298 7.79 -21.26 -6.44
C ALA A 298 6.36 -20.78 -6.12
N GLY A 299 5.48 -20.89 -7.10
CA GLY A 299 4.05 -20.58 -6.94
C GLY A 299 3.25 -21.18 -8.09
N THR A 300 2.28 -22.06 -7.81
CA THR A 300 1.45 -22.74 -8.80
C THR A 300 0.71 -21.74 -9.72
N LEU A 301 0.17 -20.66 -9.16
CA LEU A 301 -0.59 -19.65 -9.89
C LEU A 301 0.21 -18.40 -10.26
N SER A 302 1.51 -18.38 -9.93
CA SER A 302 2.40 -17.27 -10.31
C SER A 302 2.48 -17.16 -11.83
N GLY A 303 2.15 -15.98 -12.36
CA GLY A 303 2.13 -15.75 -13.80
C GLY A 303 0.92 -16.34 -14.53
N ASN A 304 -0.19 -16.64 -13.80
CA ASN A 304 -1.41 -17.12 -14.45
C ASN A 304 -1.93 -16.11 -15.50
N PRO A 305 -2.50 -16.59 -16.62
CA PRO A 305 -2.81 -15.73 -17.76
C PRO A 305 -3.85 -14.64 -17.44
N ILE A 306 -4.76 -14.88 -16.51
CA ILE A 306 -5.83 -13.91 -16.19
C ILE A 306 -5.26 -12.73 -15.41
N ALA A 307 -4.49 -12.98 -14.36
CA ALA A 307 -3.86 -11.92 -13.58
C ALA A 307 -2.83 -11.13 -14.40
N VAL A 308 -2.04 -11.83 -15.21
CA VAL A 308 -1.05 -11.20 -16.13
C VAL A 308 -1.75 -10.35 -17.18
N THR A 309 -2.86 -10.81 -17.77
CA THR A 309 -3.64 -10.02 -18.75
C THR A 309 -4.17 -8.73 -18.13
N SER A 310 -4.70 -8.77 -16.90
CA SER A 310 -5.17 -7.58 -16.19
C SER A 310 -4.03 -6.59 -15.94
N GLY A 311 -2.88 -7.09 -15.47
CA GLY A 311 -1.68 -6.27 -15.25
C GLY A 311 -1.16 -5.65 -16.55
N LEU A 312 -1.06 -6.43 -17.62
CA LEU A 312 -0.65 -5.96 -18.95
C LEU A 312 -1.57 -4.86 -19.49
N ALA A 313 -2.89 -5.06 -19.42
CA ALA A 313 -3.86 -4.08 -19.86
C ALA A 313 -3.70 -2.77 -19.08
N THR A 314 -3.61 -2.86 -17.75
CA THR A 314 -3.44 -1.69 -16.87
C THR A 314 -2.14 -0.95 -17.18
N LEU A 315 -0.98 -1.63 -17.21
CA LEU A 315 0.29 -0.99 -17.49
C LEU A 315 0.39 -0.48 -18.93
N SER A 316 -0.30 -1.10 -19.89
CA SER A 316 -0.36 -0.62 -21.28
C SER A 316 -1.11 0.70 -21.39
N ILE A 317 -2.22 0.87 -20.67
CA ILE A 317 -2.95 2.12 -20.60
C ILE A 317 -2.08 3.21 -19.98
N LEU A 318 -1.44 2.94 -18.83
CA LEU A 318 -0.55 3.88 -18.15
C LEU A 318 0.67 4.28 -19.00
N GLN A 319 1.21 3.36 -19.80
CA GLN A 319 2.33 3.63 -20.70
C GLN A 319 1.91 4.44 -21.92
N ARG A 320 0.72 4.14 -22.48
CA ARG A 320 0.18 4.84 -23.67
C ARG A 320 -0.23 6.26 -23.33
N ASP A 321 -0.76 6.48 -22.14
CA ASP A 321 -1.14 7.82 -21.64
C ASP A 321 -0.45 8.14 -20.31
N PRO A 322 0.79 8.61 -20.34
CA PRO A 322 1.54 8.97 -19.14
C PRO A 322 0.97 10.22 -18.44
N THR A 323 0.03 10.96 -19.05
CA THR A 323 -0.60 12.13 -18.42
C THR A 323 -1.51 11.72 -17.27
N ILE A 324 -1.94 10.44 -17.21
CA ILE A 324 -2.74 9.89 -16.12
C ILE A 324 -2.07 10.16 -14.76
N PHE A 325 -0.76 9.97 -14.64
CA PHE A 325 -0.04 10.21 -13.38
C PHE A 325 -0.17 11.65 -12.91
N LYS A 326 -0.05 12.62 -13.84
CA LYS A 326 -0.24 14.04 -13.50
C LYS A 326 -1.71 14.33 -13.17
N GLN A 327 -2.66 13.80 -13.92
CA GLN A 327 -4.09 14.02 -13.68
C GLN A 327 -4.52 13.54 -12.28
N VAL A 328 -4.09 12.34 -11.86
CA VAL A 328 -4.43 11.83 -10.52
C VAL A 328 -3.72 12.60 -9.42
N GLU A 329 -2.49 13.08 -9.63
CA GLU A 329 -1.78 13.91 -8.67
C GLU A 329 -2.43 15.30 -8.55
N ASP A 330 -2.78 15.96 -9.66
CA ASP A 330 -3.48 17.25 -9.67
C ASP A 330 -4.85 17.16 -8.95
N ALA A 331 -5.60 16.07 -9.20
CA ALA A 331 -6.85 15.81 -8.52
C ALA A 331 -6.67 15.59 -7.00
N THR A 332 -5.58 14.91 -6.61
CA THR A 332 -5.23 14.71 -5.20
C THR A 332 -4.85 16.03 -4.54
N ILE A 333 -4.07 16.87 -5.22
CA ILE A 333 -3.72 18.21 -4.73
C ILE A 333 -4.97 19.04 -4.49
N ALA A 334 -5.86 19.15 -5.48
CA ALA A 334 -7.10 19.93 -5.38
C ALA A 334 -7.99 19.47 -4.22
N LEU A 335 -8.11 18.15 -4.02
CA LEU A 335 -8.87 17.58 -2.91
C LEU A 335 -8.23 17.90 -1.57
N CYS A 336 -6.92 17.71 -1.41
CA CYS A 336 -6.21 17.94 -0.16
C CYS A 336 -6.19 19.42 0.24
N GLU A 337 -5.92 20.32 -0.70
CA GLU A 337 -6.00 21.79 -0.44
C GLU A 337 -7.44 22.22 -0.08
N GLY A 338 -8.44 21.52 -0.63
CA GLY A 338 -9.83 21.70 -0.23
C GLY A 338 -10.05 21.32 1.23
N PHE A 339 -9.55 20.19 1.71
CA PHE A 339 -9.64 19.78 3.11
C PHE A 339 -8.91 20.76 4.04
N GLU A 340 -7.69 21.16 3.70
CA GLU A 340 -6.91 22.14 4.50
C GLU A 340 -7.67 23.45 4.66
N ARG A 341 -8.24 23.99 3.56
CA ARG A 341 -9.04 25.22 3.58
C ARG A 341 -10.29 25.09 4.44
N LEU A 342 -11.04 23.99 4.32
CA LEU A 342 -12.26 23.76 5.10
C LEU A 342 -11.95 23.56 6.58
N ALA A 343 -10.94 22.79 6.92
CA ALA A 343 -10.50 22.62 8.30
C ALA A 343 -10.09 23.95 8.96
N ALA A 344 -9.34 24.79 8.24
CA ALA A 344 -8.97 26.12 8.70
C ALA A 344 -10.19 27.03 8.89
N GLN A 345 -11.18 26.99 8.00
CA GLN A 345 -12.43 27.76 8.11
C GLN A 345 -13.18 27.48 9.41
N TYR A 346 -13.15 26.22 9.87
CA TYR A 346 -13.84 25.78 11.09
C TYR A 346 -12.93 25.64 12.32
N ASN A 347 -11.67 26.04 12.22
CA ASN A 347 -10.66 25.91 13.29
C ASN A 347 -10.51 24.45 13.78
N VAL A 348 -10.67 23.46 12.89
CA VAL A 348 -10.42 22.05 13.20
C VAL A 348 -8.94 21.77 12.91
N PRO A 349 -8.14 21.31 13.89
CA PRO A 349 -6.73 21.04 13.65
C PRO A 349 -6.57 19.77 12.79
N VAL A 350 -6.01 19.94 11.59
CA VAL A 350 -5.67 18.82 10.70
C VAL A 350 -4.33 19.05 10.02
N VAL A 351 -3.65 17.96 9.74
CA VAL A 351 -2.51 17.87 8.83
C VAL A 351 -2.90 16.96 7.69
N VAL A 352 -2.87 17.45 6.46
CA VAL A 352 -3.14 16.65 5.27
C VAL A 352 -1.83 16.34 4.57
N GLN A 353 -1.50 15.06 4.47
CA GLN A 353 -0.30 14.61 3.77
C GLN A 353 -0.67 13.89 2.49
N ARG A 354 0.13 14.11 1.44
CA ARG A 354 -0.05 13.49 0.12
C ARG A 354 1.27 13.21 -0.58
N VAL A 355 1.30 12.13 -1.34
CA VAL A 355 2.37 11.81 -2.30
C VAL A 355 1.75 11.19 -3.55
N GLY A 356 1.91 11.85 -4.71
CA GLY A 356 1.26 11.43 -5.94
C GLY A 356 -0.25 11.33 -5.77
N SER A 357 -0.82 10.13 -5.93
CA SER A 357 -2.27 9.87 -5.79
C SER A 357 -2.66 9.18 -4.47
N MET A 358 -1.83 9.34 -3.43
CA MET A 358 -2.07 8.86 -2.07
C MET A 358 -2.23 10.05 -1.13
N PHE A 359 -3.14 9.96 -0.15
CA PHE A 359 -3.31 11.00 0.87
C PHE A 359 -3.87 10.46 2.19
N THR A 360 -3.69 11.22 3.26
CA THR A 360 -4.31 11.00 4.58
C THR A 360 -4.61 12.33 5.25
N ILE A 361 -5.74 12.41 5.95
CA ILE A 361 -6.13 13.53 6.81
C ILE A 361 -5.86 13.10 8.25
N PHE A 362 -4.90 13.72 8.89
CA PHE A 362 -4.57 13.50 10.30
C PHE A 362 -5.23 14.59 11.15
N PHE A 363 -6.02 14.22 12.15
CA PHE A 363 -6.66 15.16 13.08
C PHE A 363 -5.69 15.52 14.19
N THR A 364 -4.81 16.46 13.90
CA THR A 364 -3.75 16.98 14.78
C THR A 364 -3.25 18.33 14.28
N ASP A 365 -2.66 19.12 15.17
CA ASP A 365 -1.93 20.36 14.84
C ASP A 365 -0.41 20.16 14.69
N LYS A 366 0.08 18.92 14.85
CA LYS A 366 1.50 18.59 14.84
C LYS A 366 1.89 17.88 13.55
N PRO A 367 3.12 18.09 13.05
CA PRO A 367 3.65 17.31 11.92
C PRO A 367 3.61 15.80 12.23
N VAL A 368 3.22 14.99 11.24
CA VAL A 368 3.19 13.53 11.34
C VAL A 368 4.36 12.97 10.50
N LYS A 369 5.37 12.40 11.15
CA LYS A 369 6.60 11.94 10.52
C LYS A 369 6.85 10.44 10.71
N ASN A 370 6.21 9.82 11.69
CA ASN A 370 6.38 8.43 12.08
C ASN A 370 5.08 7.89 12.70
N PHE A 371 5.13 6.63 13.14
CA PHE A 371 3.97 5.97 13.73
C PHE A 371 3.50 6.59 15.05
N ASP A 372 4.42 7.04 15.90
CA ASP A 372 4.07 7.64 17.21
C ASP A 372 3.31 8.96 17.01
N ASP A 373 3.73 9.76 16.03
CA ASP A 373 3.00 10.98 15.64
C ASP A 373 1.59 10.64 15.13
N ALA A 374 1.48 9.65 14.23
CA ALA A 374 0.19 9.18 13.70
C ALA A 374 -0.73 8.64 14.82
N ALA A 375 -0.17 7.88 15.77
CA ALA A 375 -0.89 7.33 16.91
C ALA A 375 -1.36 8.39 17.93
N SER A 376 -0.73 9.57 17.91
CA SER A 376 -1.13 10.70 18.77
C SER A 376 -2.30 11.52 18.22
N CYS A 377 -2.78 11.24 17.01
CA CYS A 377 -3.88 11.96 16.38
C CYS A 377 -5.23 11.69 17.06
N ASN A 378 -6.18 12.61 16.89
CA ASN A 378 -7.48 12.52 17.51
C ASN A 378 -8.40 11.52 16.79
N GLU A 379 -8.52 10.30 17.32
CA GLU A 379 -9.34 9.23 16.75
C GLU A 379 -10.84 9.54 16.77
N GLU A 380 -11.35 10.29 17.75
CA GLU A 380 -12.78 10.61 17.83
C GLU A 380 -13.17 11.60 16.73
N GLN A 381 -12.34 12.60 16.44
CA GLN A 381 -12.57 13.52 15.32
C GLN A 381 -12.50 12.77 13.98
N PHE A 382 -11.54 11.82 13.85
CA PHE A 382 -11.49 10.94 12.68
C PHE A 382 -12.77 10.14 12.52
N LYS A 383 -13.30 9.50 13.58
CA LYS A 383 -14.54 8.73 13.54
C LYS A 383 -15.72 9.62 13.15
N MET A 384 -15.84 10.82 13.71
CA MET A 384 -16.90 11.78 13.36
C MET A 384 -16.84 12.14 11.87
N PHE A 385 -15.65 12.44 11.34
CA PHE A 385 -15.43 12.72 9.93
C PHE A 385 -15.79 11.51 9.07
N PHE A 386 -15.31 10.33 9.43
CA PHE A 386 -15.55 9.09 8.72
C PHE A 386 -17.05 8.77 8.61
N TYR A 387 -17.79 8.81 9.72
CA TYR A 387 -19.22 8.48 9.74
C TYR A 387 -20.07 9.48 8.97
N HIS A 388 -19.76 10.77 9.11
CA HIS A 388 -20.47 11.78 8.36
C HIS A 388 -20.30 11.55 6.86
N ASN A 389 -19.07 11.35 6.40
CA ASN A 389 -18.76 11.10 5.00
C ASN A 389 -19.39 9.81 4.48
N LEU A 390 -19.26 8.69 5.20
CA LEU A 390 -19.86 7.41 4.81
C LEU A 390 -21.38 7.53 4.63
N SER A 391 -22.07 8.16 5.58
CA SER A 391 -23.53 8.34 5.52
C SER A 391 -24.01 9.30 4.42
N HIS A 392 -23.09 10.05 3.80
CA HIS A 392 -23.36 10.96 2.68
C HIS A 392 -22.74 10.49 1.36
N GLY A 393 -22.35 9.21 1.29
CA GLY A 393 -21.89 8.59 0.05
C GLY A 393 -20.42 8.86 -0.29
N ILE A 394 -19.57 9.09 0.69
CA ILE A 394 -18.11 9.18 0.52
C ILE A 394 -17.46 8.05 1.32
N TYR A 395 -16.70 7.19 0.64
CA TYR A 395 -16.11 5.99 1.21
C TYR A 395 -14.61 6.16 1.42
N TYR A 396 -14.21 6.35 2.67
CA TYR A 396 -12.82 6.39 3.11
C TYR A 396 -12.41 5.07 3.78
N ALA A 397 -11.10 4.89 3.96
CA ALA A 397 -10.58 3.79 4.76
C ALA A 397 -11.11 3.87 6.21
N PRO A 398 -11.62 2.76 6.78
CA PRO A 398 -12.19 2.73 8.13
C PRO A 398 -11.09 2.63 9.21
N SER A 399 -10.03 3.39 9.08
CA SER A 399 -8.91 3.46 10.01
C SER A 399 -8.11 4.73 9.80
N PRO A 400 -7.70 5.46 10.86
CA PRO A 400 -6.87 6.64 10.75
C PRO A 400 -5.43 6.33 10.27
N TYR A 401 -5.03 5.05 10.29
CA TYR A 401 -3.70 4.59 9.90
C TYR A 401 -3.62 4.13 8.44
N GLU A 402 -4.68 4.26 7.67
CA GLU A 402 -4.70 3.86 6.27
C GLU A 402 -4.61 5.06 5.33
N SER A 403 -3.94 4.87 4.21
CA SER A 403 -3.95 5.84 3.12
C SER A 403 -5.24 5.74 2.31
N ASN A 404 -5.65 6.88 1.77
CA ASN A 404 -6.70 6.98 0.76
C ASN A 404 -6.09 7.27 -0.61
N PHE A 405 -6.84 7.02 -1.68
CA PHE A 405 -6.32 7.02 -3.03
C PHE A 405 -7.24 7.77 -3.99
N VAL A 406 -6.65 8.38 -5.01
CA VAL A 406 -7.38 9.01 -6.11
C VAL A 406 -7.14 8.22 -7.39
N SER A 407 -8.17 8.08 -8.21
CA SER A 407 -8.11 7.46 -9.54
C SER A 407 -8.39 8.49 -10.63
N ILE A 408 -8.10 8.10 -11.88
CA ILE A 408 -8.40 8.93 -13.06
C ILE A 408 -9.91 9.24 -13.22
N CYS A 409 -10.76 8.48 -12.53
CA CYS A 409 -12.22 8.66 -12.53
C CYS A 409 -12.71 9.67 -11.49
N HIS A 410 -11.85 10.15 -10.58
CA HIS A 410 -12.18 11.25 -9.67
C HIS A 410 -12.02 12.57 -10.43
N LYS A 411 -13.09 13.01 -11.07
CA LYS A 411 -13.14 14.29 -11.81
C LYS A 411 -13.55 15.42 -10.88
N SER A 412 -13.65 16.64 -11.41
CA SER A 412 -14.01 17.83 -10.62
C SER A 412 -15.33 17.65 -9.88
N SER A 413 -16.33 16.99 -10.49
CA SER A 413 -17.63 16.70 -9.86
C SER A 413 -17.53 15.80 -8.62
N GLU A 414 -16.67 14.77 -8.65
CA GLU A 414 -16.42 13.91 -7.49
C GLU A 414 -15.72 14.67 -6.38
N ILE A 415 -14.71 15.49 -6.73
CA ILE A 415 -13.96 16.32 -5.78
C ILE A 415 -14.89 17.37 -5.14
N GLU A 416 -15.66 18.12 -5.94
CA GLU A 416 -16.62 19.12 -5.44
C GLU A 416 -17.66 18.49 -4.51
N ARG A 417 -18.22 17.33 -4.89
CA ARG A 417 -19.17 16.61 -4.03
C ARG A 417 -18.53 16.17 -2.74
N THR A 418 -17.29 15.67 -2.78
CA THR A 418 -16.56 15.23 -1.59
C THR A 418 -16.28 16.41 -0.65
N LEU A 419 -15.83 17.54 -1.20
CA LEU A 419 -15.56 18.73 -0.40
C LEU A 419 -16.84 19.34 0.21
N ALA A 420 -17.97 19.28 -0.50
CA ALA A 420 -19.26 19.72 0.04
C ALA A 420 -19.69 18.88 1.27
N VAL A 421 -19.46 17.55 1.25
CA VAL A 421 -19.74 16.69 2.39
C VAL A 421 -18.72 16.92 3.52
N ALA A 422 -17.46 17.12 3.18
CA ALA A 422 -16.41 17.42 4.15
C ALA A 422 -16.64 18.75 4.88
N ASP A 423 -17.18 19.76 4.20
CA ASP A 423 -17.56 21.06 4.79
C ASP A 423 -18.54 20.86 5.97
N GLU A 424 -19.59 20.07 5.74
CA GLU A 424 -20.56 19.74 6.81
C GLU A 424 -19.91 18.91 7.93
N ALA A 425 -18.98 18.01 7.60
CA ALA A 425 -18.27 17.20 8.58
C ALA A 425 -17.37 18.06 9.48
N PHE A 426 -16.56 18.95 8.90
CA PHE A 426 -15.70 19.86 9.68
C PHE A 426 -16.50 20.82 10.54
N LYS A 427 -17.63 21.34 10.04
CA LYS A 427 -18.54 22.16 10.83
C LYS A 427 -19.03 21.41 12.07
N LYS A 428 -19.52 20.18 11.90
CA LYS A 428 -19.97 19.34 13.04
C LYS A 428 -18.85 19.06 14.05
N ILE A 429 -17.62 18.80 13.59
CA ILE A 429 -16.47 18.59 14.48
C ILE A 429 -16.21 19.91 15.27
N SER A 430 -16.21 21.05 14.60
CA SER A 430 -16.02 22.36 15.25
C SER A 430 -17.06 22.63 16.34
N ASP A 431 -18.33 22.29 16.07
CA ASP A 431 -19.43 22.47 17.05
C ASP A 431 -19.22 21.62 18.32
N THR A 432 -18.39 20.57 18.29
CA THR A 432 -18.04 19.75 19.47
C THR A 432 -16.82 20.24 20.22
N LEU A 433 -16.07 21.20 19.65
CA LEU A 433 -14.89 21.81 20.29
C LEU A 433 -15.24 23.06 21.11
N LEU A 434 -16.47 23.58 20.96
CA LEU A 434 -17.02 24.70 21.68
C LEU A 434 -17.72 24.21 22.96
#